data_8f932884f23f211c1f26cfaa3a01aebe
#
_entry.id   8f932884f23f211c1f26cfaa3a01aebe
#
_cell.length_a   1.000
_cell.length_b   1.000
_cell.length_c   1.000
_cell.angle_alpha   90.00
_cell.angle_beta   90.00
_cell.angle_gamma   90.00
#
_symmetry.space_group_name_H-M   'P 1'
#
loop_
_entity.id
_entity.type
_entity.pdbx_description
1 polymer ?
#
loop_
_entity_poly.entity_id
_entity_poly.type
_entity_poly.pdbx_seq_one_letter_code
_entity_poly.pdbx_strand_id
1 'polypeptide(L)'
;MSLLTLFTTVRSNIRYTYAAWTACRAASTQSTQSECYEDDIKDKILAASLPFVVELGWSRKALGAGAQAAGYPGVTHGLFPRGGADLVHYFQRTSNLQLVEVLKELEKAQREAPIPPAQFVERALQSRLKMIVPYLSRWPQAIAIMSLPPNVPNALATILAAVDDICHYAGDRSVDFNWYARRLGVAGVYKATELYLIQDSSPEHEATWKFLNKRLAEAVQIHEILCKTDLGSIGPQDAVTSAFVTARNILGLNWSR
;
A
#
# COMPACT_ATOMS: atom_id res chain seq x y z
N MET A 1 7.77 -15.93 -16.17
CA MET A 1 6.38 -15.55 -15.81
C MET A 1 6.16 -14.12 -16.29
N SER A 2 5.18 -13.89 -17.16
CA SER A 2 4.89 -12.57 -17.73
C SER A 2 4.30 -11.65 -16.64
N LEU A 3 4.64 -10.35 -16.69
CA LEU A 3 4.06 -9.32 -15.81
C LEU A 3 2.51 -9.33 -15.87
N LEU A 4 1.92 -9.64 -17.02
CA LEU A 4 0.47 -9.81 -17.19
C LEU A 4 -0.08 -10.96 -16.31
N THR A 5 0.64 -12.07 -16.19
CA THR A 5 0.24 -13.20 -15.34
C THR A 5 0.30 -12.82 -13.87
N LEU A 6 1.27 -11.99 -13.46
CA LEU A 6 1.37 -11.46 -12.11
C LEU A 6 0.19 -10.53 -11.78
N PHE A 7 -0.20 -9.64 -12.70
CA PHE A 7 -1.32 -8.71 -12.51
C PHE A 7 -2.69 -9.41 -12.51
N THR A 8 -2.89 -10.42 -13.36
CA THR A 8 -4.14 -11.22 -13.33
C THR A 8 -4.24 -12.06 -12.06
N THR A 9 -3.13 -12.61 -11.59
CA THR A 9 -3.06 -13.33 -10.31
C THR A 9 -3.26 -12.40 -9.12
N VAL A 10 -2.71 -11.17 -9.16
CA VAL A 10 -2.92 -10.15 -8.13
C VAL A 10 -4.39 -9.71 -8.10
N ARG A 11 -5.03 -9.47 -9.25
CA ARG A 11 -6.46 -9.07 -9.31
C ARG A 11 -7.40 -10.16 -8.81
N SER A 12 -7.13 -11.42 -9.13
CA SER A 12 -7.91 -12.55 -8.59
C SER A 12 -7.69 -12.72 -7.09
N ASN A 13 -6.45 -12.64 -6.63
CA ASN A 13 -6.13 -12.77 -5.20
C ASN A 13 -6.65 -11.60 -4.36
N ILE A 14 -6.66 -10.37 -4.88
CA ILE A 14 -7.20 -9.20 -4.17
C ILE A 14 -8.71 -9.37 -3.94
N ARG A 15 -9.48 -9.78 -4.94
CA ARG A 15 -10.91 -10.06 -4.77
C ARG A 15 -11.17 -11.28 -3.88
N TYR A 16 -10.34 -12.32 -3.96
CA TYR A 16 -10.45 -13.52 -3.12
C TYR A 16 -10.07 -13.24 -1.67
N THR A 17 -9.08 -12.40 -1.38
CA THR A 17 -8.72 -12.05 -0.01
C THR A 17 -9.79 -11.22 0.69
N TYR A 18 -10.43 -10.26 0.00
CA TYR A 18 -11.56 -9.50 0.56
C TYR A 18 -12.84 -10.34 0.67
N ALA A 19 -13.15 -11.16 -0.34
CA ALA A 19 -14.32 -12.03 -0.33
C ALA A 19 -14.18 -13.22 0.63
N ALA A 20 -12.99 -13.80 0.78
CA ALA A 20 -12.75 -14.89 1.70
C ALA A 20 -12.86 -14.43 3.17
N TRP A 21 -12.46 -13.20 3.48
CA TRP A 21 -12.60 -12.65 4.83
C TRP A 21 -14.08 -12.41 5.22
N THR A 22 -14.92 -12.01 4.26
CA THR A 22 -16.37 -11.85 4.51
C THR A 22 -17.13 -13.18 4.44
N ALA A 23 -16.69 -14.15 3.64
CA ALA A 23 -17.31 -15.47 3.51
C ALA A 23 -16.98 -16.42 4.68
N CYS A 24 -15.85 -16.23 5.38
CA CYS A 24 -15.48 -17.05 6.54
C CYS A 24 -16.47 -16.92 7.73
N ARG A 25 -17.35 -15.90 7.72
CA ARG A 25 -18.42 -15.74 8.70
C ARG A 25 -19.63 -16.63 8.46
N ALA A 26 -19.77 -17.31 7.32
CA ALA A 26 -20.99 -17.97 6.91
C ALA A 26 -20.92 -19.50 6.71
N ALA A 27 -19.74 -20.12 6.78
CA ALA A 27 -19.60 -21.57 6.53
C ALA A 27 -18.91 -22.28 7.73
N SER A 28 -19.72 -22.87 8.59
CA SER A 28 -19.31 -23.66 9.74
C SER A 28 -18.94 -25.10 9.38
N THR A 29 -17.63 -25.35 9.25
CA THR A 29 -17.06 -26.70 9.44
C THR A 29 -16.00 -26.60 10.55
N GLN A 30 -15.83 -27.63 11.39
CA GLN A 30 -14.97 -27.57 12.59
C GLN A 30 -13.50 -27.20 12.31
N SER A 31 -12.94 -27.54 11.15
CA SER A 31 -11.60 -27.11 10.70
C SER A 31 -11.50 -25.60 10.43
N THR A 32 -12.55 -25.02 9.86
CA THR A 32 -12.64 -23.56 9.59
C THR A 32 -12.79 -22.75 10.88
N GLN A 33 -13.38 -23.31 11.94
CA GLN A 33 -13.51 -22.61 13.22
C GLN A 33 -12.17 -22.49 13.96
N SER A 34 -11.30 -23.51 13.90
CA SER A 34 -9.97 -23.44 14.52
C SER A 34 -9.03 -22.48 13.79
N GLU A 35 -9.07 -22.46 12.46
CA GLU A 35 -8.29 -21.52 11.65
C GLU A 35 -8.75 -20.07 11.86
N CYS A 36 -10.05 -19.83 11.91
CA CYS A 36 -10.62 -18.50 12.20
C CYS A 36 -10.24 -18.03 13.61
N TYR A 37 -10.24 -18.90 14.60
CA TYR A 37 -9.84 -18.59 15.98
C TYR A 37 -8.33 -18.26 16.09
N GLU A 38 -7.48 -19.00 15.37
CA GLU A 38 -6.04 -18.71 15.32
C GLU A 38 -5.75 -17.36 14.66
N ASP A 39 -6.45 -17.02 13.59
CA ASP A 39 -6.27 -15.75 12.90
C ASP A 39 -6.78 -14.57 13.74
N ASP A 40 -7.87 -14.73 14.49
CA ASP A 40 -8.34 -13.73 15.46
C ASP A 40 -7.31 -13.48 16.58
N ILE A 41 -6.66 -14.54 17.07
CA ILE A 41 -5.58 -14.41 18.06
C ILE A 41 -4.37 -13.69 17.46
N LYS A 42 -3.95 -14.06 16.24
CA LYS A 42 -2.85 -13.41 15.54
C LYS A 42 -3.13 -11.93 15.36
N ASP A 43 -4.32 -11.56 14.90
CA ASP A 43 -4.72 -10.17 14.70
C ASP A 43 -4.75 -9.39 16.02
N LYS A 44 -5.21 -9.96 17.13
CA LYS A 44 -5.16 -9.35 18.46
C LYS A 44 -3.74 -9.08 18.93
N ILE A 45 -2.84 -10.05 18.75
CA ILE A 45 -1.43 -9.91 19.13
C ILE A 45 -0.76 -8.84 18.26
N LEU A 46 -0.98 -8.86 16.95
CA LEU A 46 -0.43 -7.87 16.01
C LEU A 46 -0.92 -6.46 16.34
N ALA A 47 -2.21 -6.30 16.62
CA ALA A 47 -2.77 -5.01 17.05
C ALA A 47 -2.11 -4.51 18.35
N ALA A 48 -2.00 -5.38 19.36
CA ALA A 48 -1.36 -5.07 20.63
C ALA A 48 0.15 -4.79 20.51
N SER A 49 0.78 -5.25 19.42
CA SER A 49 2.22 -5.07 19.18
C SER A 49 2.57 -3.70 18.58
N LEU A 50 1.63 -3.04 17.90
CA LEU A 50 1.89 -1.77 17.21
C LEU A 50 2.42 -0.65 18.14
N PRO A 51 1.90 -0.44 19.36
CA PRO A 51 2.43 0.58 20.26
C PRO A 51 3.92 0.37 20.61
N PHE A 52 4.38 -0.87 20.68
CA PHE A 52 5.76 -1.23 21.01
C PHE A 52 6.73 -1.04 19.84
N VAL A 53 6.23 -0.78 18.63
CA VAL A 53 7.09 -0.59 17.45
C VAL A 53 7.98 0.65 17.59
N VAL A 54 7.50 1.70 18.23
CA VAL A 54 8.27 2.94 18.41
C VAL A 54 9.55 2.68 19.20
N GLU A 55 9.50 1.84 20.21
CA GLU A 55 10.64 1.50 21.07
C GLU A 55 11.45 0.32 20.53
N LEU A 56 10.76 -0.79 20.23
CA LEU A 56 11.39 -2.06 19.91
C LEU A 56 11.58 -2.31 18.40
N GLY A 57 11.10 -1.37 17.56
CA GLY A 57 11.12 -1.49 16.10
C GLY A 57 10.19 -2.59 15.58
N TRP A 58 10.21 -2.79 14.28
CA TRP A 58 9.48 -3.84 13.58
C TRP A 58 10.17 -5.19 13.79
N SER A 59 9.99 -5.79 14.95
CA SER A 59 10.80 -6.91 15.40
C SER A 59 9.99 -7.98 16.13
N ARG A 60 10.60 -9.16 16.31
CA ARG A 60 10.04 -10.22 17.15
C ARG A 60 9.90 -9.80 18.62
N LYS A 61 10.74 -8.85 19.08
CA LYS A 61 10.63 -8.32 20.45
C LYS A 61 9.34 -7.56 20.64
N ALA A 62 8.95 -6.71 19.64
CA ALA A 62 7.67 -6.00 19.65
C ALA A 62 6.48 -6.98 19.66
N LEU A 63 6.56 -8.08 18.87
CA LEU A 63 5.55 -9.14 18.88
C LEU A 63 5.44 -9.84 20.23
N GLY A 64 6.56 -10.12 20.89
CA GLY A 64 6.57 -10.72 22.22
C GLY A 64 5.95 -9.82 23.29
N ALA A 65 6.25 -8.51 23.25
CA ALA A 65 5.65 -7.51 24.13
C ALA A 65 4.13 -7.37 23.87
N GLY A 66 3.72 -7.34 22.59
CA GLY A 66 2.31 -7.32 22.21
C GLY A 66 1.55 -8.56 22.65
N ALA A 67 2.15 -9.75 22.51
CA ALA A 67 1.55 -10.98 22.98
C ALA A 67 1.31 -10.94 24.50
N GLN A 68 2.30 -10.50 25.28
CA GLN A 68 2.15 -10.34 26.72
C GLN A 68 1.05 -9.32 27.08
N ALA A 69 1.01 -8.19 26.39
CA ALA A 69 -0.04 -7.18 26.57
C ALA A 69 -1.44 -7.72 26.21
N ALA A 70 -1.53 -8.64 25.26
CA ALA A 70 -2.78 -9.31 24.88
C ALA A 70 -3.14 -10.50 25.78
N GLY A 71 -2.33 -10.78 26.82
CA GLY A 71 -2.56 -11.88 27.77
C GLY A 71 -2.09 -13.26 27.30
N TYR A 72 -1.24 -13.30 26.27
CA TYR A 72 -0.65 -14.54 25.76
C TYR A 72 0.81 -14.70 26.20
N PRO A 73 1.33 -15.94 26.30
CA PRO A 73 2.75 -16.14 26.57
C PRO A 73 3.62 -15.44 25.51
N GLY A 74 4.70 -14.79 25.94
CA GLY A 74 5.61 -14.08 25.02
C GLY A 74 6.34 -14.98 24.00
N VAL A 75 6.17 -16.30 24.10
CA VAL A 75 6.76 -17.31 23.20
C VAL A 75 5.81 -17.55 22.02
N THR A 76 5.63 -16.54 21.20
CA THR A 76 4.74 -16.60 20.03
C THR A 76 5.48 -16.83 18.71
N HIS A 77 6.73 -17.31 18.77
CA HIS A 77 7.58 -17.50 17.59
C HIS A 77 6.98 -18.42 16.53
N GLY A 78 6.16 -19.41 16.92
CA GLY A 78 5.47 -20.32 16.01
C GLY A 78 4.33 -19.65 15.23
N LEU A 79 3.68 -18.65 15.82
CA LEU A 79 2.54 -17.96 15.20
C LEU A 79 2.98 -16.97 14.12
N PHE A 80 4.19 -16.41 14.22
CA PHE A 80 4.71 -15.38 13.33
C PHE A 80 6.05 -15.79 12.71
N PRO A 81 6.04 -16.70 11.73
CA PRO A 81 7.26 -17.23 11.13
C PRO A 81 8.13 -16.16 10.49
N ARG A 82 7.53 -15.13 9.90
CA ARG A 82 8.24 -14.00 9.28
C ARG A 82 8.60 -12.89 10.27
N GLY A 83 8.16 -12.99 11.53
CA GLY A 83 8.49 -12.05 12.59
C GLY A 83 8.04 -10.61 12.26
N GLY A 84 8.99 -9.67 12.26
CA GLY A 84 8.69 -8.26 11.97
C GLY A 84 7.97 -8.01 10.63
N ALA A 85 8.15 -8.88 9.64
CA ALA A 85 7.44 -8.77 8.35
C ALA A 85 5.94 -9.01 8.49
N ASP A 86 5.51 -9.91 9.40
CA ASP A 86 4.09 -10.12 9.68
C ASP A 86 3.47 -8.87 10.31
N LEU A 87 4.21 -8.20 11.21
CA LEU A 87 3.76 -6.96 11.85
C LEU A 87 3.64 -5.80 10.85
N VAL A 88 4.64 -5.64 9.96
CA VAL A 88 4.58 -4.61 8.89
C VAL A 88 3.42 -4.90 7.95
N HIS A 89 3.22 -6.15 7.55
CA HIS A 89 2.13 -6.55 6.66
C HIS A 89 0.76 -6.30 7.30
N TYR A 90 0.61 -6.62 8.60
CA TYR A 90 -0.59 -6.33 9.36
C TYR A 90 -0.89 -4.82 9.37
N PHE A 91 0.10 -3.99 9.71
CA PHE A 91 -0.05 -2.53 9.69
C PHE A 91 -0.47 -2.02 8.32
N GLN A 92 0.16 -2.48 7.24
CA GLN A 92 -0.20 -2.07 5.88
C GLN A 92 -1.64 -2.46 5.52
N ARG A 93 -2.06 -3.69 5.87
CA ARG A 93 -3.41 -4.19 5.63
C ARG A 93 -4.45 -3.36 6.39
N THR A 94 -4.24 -3.15 7.69
CA THR A 94 -5.17 -2.37 8.53
C THR A 94 -5.24 -0.92 8.12
N SER A 95 -4.12 -0.32 7.73
CA SER A 95 -4.10 1.04 7.17
C SER A 95 -4.86 1.14 5.85
N ASN A 96 -4.84 0.11 4.99
CA ASN A 96 -5.65 0.11 3.78
C ASN A 96 -7.15 -0.01 4.09
N LEU A 97 -7.54 -0.81 5.09
CA LEU A 97 -8.94 -0.86 5.55
C LEU A 97 -9.41 0.49 6.09
N GLN A 98 -8.58 1.15 6.90
CA GLN A 98 -8.87 2.52 7.40
C GLN A 98 -8.95 3.52 6.26
N LEU A 99 -8.08 3.39 5.25
CA LEU A 99 -8.14 4.24 4.05
C LEU A 99 -9.47 4.11 3.33
N VAL A 100 -10.01 2.90 3.17
CA VAL A 100 -11.33 2.69 2.53
C VAL A 100 -12.43 3.45 3.25
N GLU A 101 -12.42 3.49 4.59
CA GLU A 101 -13.39 4.30 5.34
C GLU A 101 -13.22 5.81 5.07
N VAL A 102 -11.97 6.28 5.03
CA VAL A 102 -11.67 7.68 4.64
C VAL A 102 -12.14 7.98 3.22
N LEU A 103 -11.93 7.04 2.27
CA LEU A 103 -12.38 7.21 0.89
C LEU A 103 -13.89 7.29 0.77
N LYS A 104 -14.64 6.52 1.55
CA LYS A 104 -16.11 6.60 1.61
C LYS A 104 -16.59 7.97 2.12
N GLU A 105 -15.91 8.51 3.13
CA GLU A 105 -16.24 9.86 3.64
C GLU A 105 -15.89 10.94 2.61
N LEU A 106 -14.73 10.83 1.95
CA LEU A 106 -14.35 11.75 0.87
C LEU A 106 -15.33 11.67 -0.32
N GLU A 107 -15.82 10.49 -0.67
CA GLU A 107 -16.83 10.31 -1.73
C GLU A 107 -18.15 10.98 -1.35
N LYS A 108 -18.60 10.86 -0.10
CA LYS A 108 -19.81 11.56 0.38
C LYS A 108 -19.64 13.07 0.28
N ALA A 109 -18.50 13.59 0.77
CA ALA A 109 -18.20 15.02 0.70
C ALA A 109 -18.12 15.51 -0.76
N GLN A 110 -17.62 14.68 -1.67
CA GLN A 110 -17.55 15.00 -3.11
C GLN A 110 -18.93 15.10 -3.77
N ARG A 111 -19.93 14.39 -3.26
CA ARG A 111 -21.31 14.52 -3.76
C ARG A 111 -21.94 15.86 -3.39
N GLU A 112 -21.55 16.43 -2.24
CA GLU A 112 -22.03 17.73 -1.76
C GLU A 112 -21.25 18.89 -2.39
N ALA A 113 -19.92 18.76 -2.47
CA ALA A 113 -19.01 19.75 -3.04
C ALA A 113 -17.99 19.06 -3.98
N PRO A 114 -18.26 19.01 -5.30
CA PRO A 114 -17.39 18.36 -6.26
C PRO A 114 -15.98 18.94 -6.27
N ILE A 115 -14.97 18.10 -6.12
CA ILE A 115 -13.56 18.45 -6.25
C ILE A 115 -12.94 17.75 -7.47
N PRO A 116 -11.89 18.33 -8.08
CA PRO A 116 -11.17 17.68 -9.17
C PRO A 116 -10.61 16.31 -8.73
N PRO A 117 -10.60 15.28 -9.62
CA PRO A 117 -10.09 13.96 -9.29
C PRO A 117 -8.65 13.98 -8.76
N ALA A 118 -7.79 14.87 -9.26
CA ALA A 118 -6.42 15.02 -8.78
C ALA A 118 -6.37 15.45 -7.30
N GLN A 119 -7.25 16.35 -6.86
CA GLN A 119 -7.34 16.76 -5.47
C GLN A 119 -7.91 15.64 -4.57
N PHE A 120 -8.82 14.82 -5.10
CA PHE A 120 -9.30 13.64 -4.39
C PHE A 120 -8.16 12.66 -4.12
N VAL A 121 -7.38 12.33 -5.16
CA VAL A 121 -6.20 11.45 -5.06
C VAL A 121 -5.18 12.03 -4.07
N GLU A 122 -4.91 13.34 -4.13
CA GLU A 122 -4.01 14.03 -3.21
C GLU A 122 -4.44 13.84 -1.75
N ARG A 123 -5.70 14.12 -1.43
CA ARG A 123 -6.24 13.96 -0.06
C ARG A 123 -6.20 12.51 0.41
N ALA A 124 -6.51 11.57 -0.46
CA ALA A 124 -6.45 10.14 -0.17
C ALA A 124 -5.02 9.68 0.15
N LEU A 125 -4.04 10.05 -0.69
CA LEU A 125 -2.63 9.74 -0.47
C LEU A 125 -2.09 10.41 0.79
N GLN A 126 -2.45 11.66 1.03
CA GLN A 126 -2.09 12.37 2.27
C GLN A 126 -2.64 11.65 3.50
N SER A 127 -3.90 11.23 3.48
CA SER A 127 -4.52 10.48 4.59
C SER A 127 -3.78 9.16 4.84
N ARG A 128 -3.43 8.43 3.77
CA ARG A 128 -2.68 7.18 3.88
C ARG A 128 -1.27 7.37 4.44
N LEU A 129 -0.57 8.42 4.02
CA LEU A 129 0.78 8.75 4.50
C LEU A 129 0.75 9.24 5.96
N LYS A 130 -0.27 9.97 6.38
CA LYS A 130 -0.43 10.39 7.79
C LYS A 130 -0.51 9.20 8.75
N MET A 131 -1.01 8.04 8.32
CA MET A 131 -1.03 6.82 9.15
C MET A 131 0.38 6.30 9.49
N ILE A 132 1.39 6.67 8.70
CA ILE A 132 2.79 6.28 8.91
C ILE A 132 3.48 7.19 9.94
N VAL A 133 3.03 8.44 10.08
CA VAL A 133 3.69 9.47 10.89
C VAL A 133 4.00 9.01 12.33
N PRO A 134 3.14 8.30 13.06
CA PRO A 134 3.45 7.81 14.40
C PRO A 134 4.65 6.87 14.46
N TYR A 135 4.96 6.20 13.35
CA TYR A 135 6.03 5.20 13.23
C TYR A 135 7.23 5.69 12.42
N LEU A 136 7.29 6.99 12.09
CA LEU A 136 8.23 7.55 11.12
C LEU A 136 9.69 7.27 11.50
N SER A 137 10.05 7.34 12.80
CA SER A 137 11.40 7.04 13.30
C SER A 137 11.84 5.59 13.04
N ARG A 138 10.90 4.66 12.91
CA ARG A 138 11.14 3.22 12.64
C ARG A 138 10.73 2.80 11.24
N TRP A 139 10.18 3.72 10.44
CA TRP A 139 9.68 3.41 9.11
C TRP A 139 10.77 2.97 8.11
N PRO A 140 12.01 3.48 8.14
CA PRO A 140 13.10 2.95 7.32
C PRO A 140 13.33 1.45 7.52
N GLN A 141 13.17 0.93 8.75
CA GLN A 141 13.25 -0.50 9.03
C GLN A 141 12.10 -1.27 8.35
N ALA A 142 10.87 -0.73 8.38
CA ALA A 142 9.73 -1.34 7.69
C ALA A 142 9.98 -1.43 6.18
N ILE A 143 10.46 -0.36 5.56
CA ILE A 143 10.83 -0.36 4.14
C ILE A 143 11.89 -1.41 3.83
N ALA A 144 12.95 -1.50 4.65
CA ALA A 144 13.99 -2.50 4.48
C ALA A 144 13.42 -3.93 4.55
N ILE A 145 12.53 -4.22 5.51
CA ILE A 145 11.86 -5.53 5.64
C ILE A 145 11.00 -5.81 4.40
N MET A 146 10.21 -4.85 3.93
CA MET A 146 9.36 -5.01 2.75
C MET A 146 10.16 -5.19 1.46
N SER A 147 11.37 -4.67 1.38
CA SER A 147 12.28 -4.79 0.22
C SER A 147 12.98 -6.14 0.14
N LEU A 148 12.91 -6.98 1.16
CA LEU A 148 13.47 -8.33 1.10
C LEU A 148 12.71 -9.19 0.06
N PRO A 149 13.41 -9.98 -0.76
CA PRO A 149 12.81 -10.75 -1.86
C PRO A 149 11.56 -11.56 -1.48
N PRO A 150 11.49 -12.24 -0.32
CA PRO A 150 10.29 -12.99 0.08
C PRO A 150 9.07 -12.09 0.36
N ASN A 151 9.28 -10.81 0.72
CA ASN A 151 8.23 -9.89 1.15
C ASN A 151 7.75 -8.97 0.02
N VAL A 152 8.59 -8.74 -1.01
CA VAL A 152 8.29 -7.83 -2.14
C VAL A 152 6.95 -8.11 -2.80
N PRO A 153 6.55 -9.37 -3.14
CA PRO A 153 5.27 -9.61 -3.79
C PRO A 153 4.09 -9.13 -2.96
N ASN A 154 4.09 -9.42 -1.65
CA ASN A 154 3.02 -9.01 -0.75
C ASN A 154 3.00 -7.49 -0.52
N ALA A 155 4.17 -6.88 -0.38
CA ALA A 155 4.29 -5.43 -0.23
C ALA A 155 3.76 -4.70 -1.48
N LEU A 156 4.12 -5.18 -2.67
CA LEU A 156 3.64 -4.62 -3.94
C LEU A 156 2.12 -4.79 -4.09
N ALA A 157 1.60 -5.99 -3.81
CA ALA A 157 0.16 -6.27 -3.86
C ALA A 157 -0.63 -5.33 -2.94
N THR A 158 -0.12 -5.09 -1.73
CA THR A 158 -0.78 -4.23 -0.74
C THR A 158 -0.82 -2.76 -1.18
N ILE A 159 0.26 -2.26 -1.81
CA ILE A 159 0.30 -0.89 -2.34
C ILE A 159 -0.62 -0.75 -3.54
N LEU A 160 -0.60 -1.72 -4.47
CA LEU A 160 -1.45 -1.69 -5.65
C LEU A 160 -2.93 -1.77 -5.29
N ALA A 161 -3.29 -2.53 -4.23
CA ALA A 161 -4.65 -2.56 -3.70
C ALA A 161 -5.09 -1.18 -3.19
N ALA A 162 -4.26 -0.51 -2.38
CA ALA A 162 -4.58 0.83 -1.89
C ALA A 162 -4.74 1.86 -3.02
N VAL A 163 -3.89 1.78 -4.03
CA VAL A 163 -3.96 2.67 -5.20
C VAL A 163 -5.19 2.37 -6.05
N ASP A 164 -5.55 1.10 -6.20
CA ASP A 164 -6.77 0.70 -6.91
C ASP A 164 -8.02 1.25 -6.22
N ASP A 165 -8.12 1.12 -4.90
CA ASP A 165 -9.20 1.71 -4.10
C ASP A 165 -9.26 3.23 -4.29
N ILE A 166 -8.12 3.94 -4.18
CA ILE A 166 -8.05 5.39 -4.38
C ILE A 166 -8.56 5.80 -5.76
N CYS A 167 -8.08 5.15 -6.82
CA CYS A 167 -8.49 5.45 -8.19
C CYS A 167 -9.97 5.14 -8.43
N HIS A 168 -10.46 4.02 -7.86
CA HIS A 168 -11.86 3.63 -7.96
C HIS A 168 -12.79 4.70 -7.35
N TYR A 169 -12.52 5.13 -6.13
CA TYR A 169 -13.30 6.17 -5.44
C TYR A 169 -13.12 7.56 -6.06
N ALA A 170 -11.99 7.83 -6.73
CA ALA A 170 -11.79 9.04 -7.52
C ALA A 170 -12.61 9.09 -8.83
N GLY A 171 -13.36 8.01 -9.14
CA GLY A 171 -14.23 7.92 -10.32
C GLY A 171 -13.60 7.27 -11.54
N ASP A 172 -12.37 6.74 -11.44
CA ASP A 172 -11.73 6.01 -12.54
C ASP A 172 -12.25 4.58 -12.66
N ARG A 173 -13.23 4.40 -13.54
CA ARG A 173 -13.85 3.09 -13.84
C ARG A 173 -13.35 2.47 -15.14
N SER A 174 -12.34 3.07 -15.77
CA SER A 174 -11.75 2.55 -17.00
C SER A 174 -11.09 1.18 -16.79
N VAL A 175 -11.02 0.37 -17.85
CA VAL A 175 -10.43 -0.99 -17.82
C VAL A 175 -9.38 -1.16 -18.92
N ASP A 176 -9.00 -0.06 -19.56
CA ASP A 176 -8.07 0.01 -20.68
C ASP A 176 -6.59 0.05 -20.23
N PHE A 177 -5.68 0.13 -21.19
CA PHE A 177 -4.24 0.24 -20.93
C PHE A 177 -3.88 1.46 -20.06
N ASN A 178 -4.59 2.58 -20.25
CA ASN A 178 -4.43 3.77 -19.44
C ASN A 178 -4.76 3.54 -17.96
N TRP A 179 -5.58 2.54 -17.66
CA TRP A 179 -5.89 2.09 -16.31
C TRP A 179 -4.63 1.68 -15.54
N TYR A 180 -3.77 0.86 -16.17
CA TYR A 180 -2.52 0.42 -15.54
C TYR A 180 -1.52 1.56 -15.39
N ALA A 181 -1.37 2.40 -16.41
CA ALA A 181 -0.44 3.53 -16.39
C ALA A 181 -0.76 4.51 -15.27
N ARG A 182 -2.03 4.84 -15.08
CA ARG A 182 -2.48 5.74 -14.01
C ARG A 182 -2.19 5.17 -12.62
N ARG A 183 -2.54 3.91 -12.37
CA ARG A 183 -2.29 3.26 -11.07
C ARG A 183 -0.81 3.13 -10.76
N LEU A 184 0.00 2.79 -11.75
CA LEU A 184 1.44 2.73 -11.59
C LEU A 184 2.04 4.12 -11.31
N GLY A 185 1.54 5.16 -11.99
CA GLY A 185 1.93 6.55 -11.74
C GLY A 185 1.61 6.99 -10.31
N VAL A 186 0.39 6.73 -9.84
CA VAL A 186 -0.04 7.04 -8.47
C VAL A 186 0.78 6.24 -7.44
N ALA A 187 1.05 4.96 -7.69
CA ALA A 187 1.90 4.14 -6.81
C ALA A 187 3.33 4.68 -6.73
N GLY A 188 3.88 5.15 -7.87
CA GLY A 188 5.19 5.80 -7.93
C GLY A 188 5.23 7.10 -7.13
N VAL A 189 4.22 7.95 -7.29
CA VAL A 189 4.08 9.21 -6.51
C VAL A 189 3.96 8.90 -5.02
N TYR A 190 3.14 7.91 -4.64
CA TYR A 190 3.02 7.47 -3.25
C TYR A 190 4.37 7.07 -2.67
N LYS A 191 5.13 6.21 -3.37
CA LYS A 191 6.44 5.74 -2.89
C LYS A 191 7.48 6.83 -2.84
N ALA A 192 7.52 7.73 -3.83
CA ALA A 192 8.42 8.87 -3.80
C ALA A 192 8.12 9.81 -2.63
N THR A 193 6.84 10.05 -2.35
CA THR A 193 6.40 10.88 -1.23
C THR A 193 6.65 10.22 0.12
N GLU A 194 6.48 8.90 0.23
CA GLU A 194 6.83 8.12 1.42
C GLU A 194 8.32 8.24 1.76
N LEU A 195 9.19 8.15 0.77
CA LEU A 195 10.64 8.33 0.96
C LEU A 195 11.01 9.77 1.33
N TYR A 196 10.30 10.76 0.77
CA TYR A 196 10.48 12.15 1.13
C TYR A 196 10.05 12.44 2.57
N LEU A 197 8.89 11.88 2.97
CA LEU A 197 8.34 12.02 4.33
C LEU A 197 9.32 11.57 5.43
N ILE A 198 10.09 10.51 5.18
CA ILE A 198 11.09 10.01 6.14
C ILE A 198 12.20 11.03 6.40
N GLN A 199 12.51 11.86 5.40
CA GLN A 199 13.61 12.83 5.47
C GLN A 199 13.12 14.23 5.85
N ASP A 200 11.81 14.44 5.89
CA ASP A 200 11.20 15.73 6.11
C ASP A 200 11.18 16.09 7.60
N SER A 201 11.88 17.18 7.93
CA SER A 201 11.94 17.79 9.26
C SER A 201 11.10 19.06 9.37
N SER A 202 10.32 19.41 8.34
CA SER A 202 9.47 20.62 8.36
C SER A 202 8.30 20.48 9.34
N PRO A 203 7.81 21.57 9.92
CA PRO A 203 6.65 21.56 10.78
C PRO A 203 5.45 20.92 10.06
N GLU A 204 4.72 20.01 10.74
CA GLU A 204 3.55 19.32 10.20
C GLU A 204 3.79 18.65 8.84
N HIS A 205 5.07 18.39 8.47
CA HIS A 205 5.48 17.82 7.19
C HIS A 205 4.99 18.62 5.97
N GLU A 206 4.95 19.94 6.08
CA GLU A 206 4.49 20.81 4.99
C GLU A 206 5.28 20.61 3.68
N ALA A 207 6.59 20.41 3.77
CA ALA A 207 7.43 20.19 2.60
C ALA A 207 7.01 18.90 1.87
N THR A 208 6.65 17.85 2.60
CA THR A 208 6.13 16.61 2.04
C THR A 208 4.81 16.82 1.30
N TRP A 209 3.90 17.62 1.83
CA TRP A 209 2.61 17.85 1.18
C TRP A 209 2.76 18.72 -0.07
N LYS A 210 3.66 19.69 -0.06
CA LYS A 210 4.03 20.46 -1.26
C LYS A 210 4.68 19.57 -2.32
N PHE A 211 5.56 18.64 -1.90
CA PHE A 211 6.18 17.64 -2.79
C PHE A 211 5.12 16.73 -3.42
N LEU A 212 4.19 16.17 -2.63
CA LEU A 212 3.09 15.33 -3.11
C LEU A 212 2.27 16.04 -4.19
N ASN A 213 1.83 17.27 -3.92
CA ASN A 213 1.05 18.06 -4.87
C ASN A 213 1.80 18.25 -6.20
N LYS A 214 3.08 18.64 -6.12
CA LYS A 214 3.92 18.83 -7.30
C LYS A 214 4.08 17.54 -8.11
N ARG A 215 4.34 16.39 -7.45
CA ARG A 215 4.52 15.10 -8.14
C ARG A 215 3.22 14.62 -8.77
N LEU A 216 2.07 14.84 -8.14
CA LEU A 216 0.78 14.53 -8.74
C LEU A 216 0.51 15.38 -9.99
N ALA A 217 0.77 16.69 -9.95
CA ALA A 217 0.61 17.55 -11.10
C ALA A 217 1.49 17.10 -12.28
N GLU A 218 2.74 16.75 -12.02
CA GLU A 218 3.65 16.20 -13.04
C GLU A 218 3.17 14.86 -13.59
N ALA A 219 2.67 13.95 -12.74
CA ALA A 219 2.14 12.66 -13.17
C ALA A 219 0.91 12.84 -14.11
N VAL A 220 0.04 13.80 -13.83
CA VAL A 220 -1.10 14.15 -14.70
C VAL A 220 -0.61 14.66 -16.06
N GLN A 221 0.37 15.57 -16.08
CA GLN A 221 0.95 16.10 -17.32
C GLN A 221 1.60 15.00 -18.16
N ILE A 222 2.37 14.11 -17.55
CA ILE A 222 2.99 12.96 -18.24
C ILE A 222 1.90 12.07 -18.85
N HIS A 223 0.84 11.80 -18.09
CA HIS A 223 -0.27 10.99 -18.58
C HIS A 223 -0.96 11.64 -19.78
N GLU A 224 -1.21 12.95 -19.75
CA GLU A 224 -1.80 13.68 -20.87
C GLU A 224 -0.91 13.64 -22.12
N ILE A 225 0.40 13.78 -21.97
CA ILE A 225 1.35 13.67 -23.08
C ILE A 225 1.30 12.26 -23.67
N LEU A 226 1.32 11.21 -22.84
CA LEU A 226 1.24 9.83 -23.27
C LEU A 226 -0.06 9.51 -24.01
N CYS A 227 -1.19 10.09 -23.58
CA CYS A 227 -2.48 9.92 -24.25
C CYS A 227 -2.57 10.67 -25.59
N LYS A 228 -1.90 11.83 -25.72
CA LYS A 228 -1.88 12.65 -26.95
C LYS A 228 -0.92 12.09 -28.00
N THR A 229 0.16 11.44 -27.57
CA THR A 229 1.08 10.75 -28.46
C THR A 229 0.41 9.42 -28.80
N ASP A 230 0.05 9.21 -30.07
CA ASP A 230 -0.69 8.04 -30.57
C ASP A 230 0.16 6.75 -30.39
N LEU A 231 0.40 6.37 -29.15
CA LEU A 231 1.15 5.18 -28.72
C LEU A 231 0.35 3.88 -28.94
N GLY A 232 -0.76 3.96 -29.69
CA GLY A 232 -1.55 2.80 -30.07
C GLY A 232 -0.81 1.77 -30.90
N SER A 233 0.41 2.10 -31.37
CA SER A 233 1.31 1.18 -32.09
C SER A 233 2.37 0.52 -31.18
N ILE A 234 2.53 0.98 -29.93
CA ILE A 234 3.50 0.38 -28.98
C ILE A 234 2.78 -0.69 -28.19
N GLY A 235 3.24 -1.94 -28.32
CA GLY A 235 2.68 -3.05 -27.56
C GLY A 235 2.73 -2.81 -26.06
N PRO A 236 1.80 -3.41 -25.26
CA PRO A 236 1.73 -3.20 -23.81
C PRO A 236 3.05 -3.56 -23.08
N GLN A 237 3.87 -4.43 -23.64
CA GLN A 237 5.19 -4.80 -23.11
C GLN A 237 6.22 -3.68 -23.28
N ASP A 238 6.21 -2.98 -24.41
CA ASP A 238 7.17 -1.92 -24.71
C ASP A 238 6.84 -0.64 -23.90
N ALA A 239 5.56 -0.37 -23.67
CA ALA A 239 5.14 0.75 -22.85
C ALA A 239 5.51 0.54 -21.37
N VAL A 240 5.36 -0.67 -20.82
CA VAL A 240 5.77 -1.01 -19.45
C VAL A 240 7.30 -0.96 -19.31
N THR A 241 8.05 -1.45 -20.30
CA THR A 241 9.52 -1.34 -20.31
C THR A 241 9.98 0.10 -20.42
N SER A 242 9.35 0.92 -21.24
CA SER A 242 9.66 2.35 -21.36
C SER A 242 9.36 3.11 -20.07
N ALA A 243 8.21 2.85 -19.44
CA ALA A 243 7.86 3.45 -18.15
C ALA A 243 8.84 3.01 -17.05
N PHE A 244 9.25 1.73 -17.02
CA PHE A 244 10.23 1.22 -16.07
C PHE A 244 11.62 1.83 -16.29
N VAL A 245 12.07 1.96 -17.54
CA VAL A 245 13.35 2.61 -17.88
C VAL A 245 13.32 4.08 -17.51
N THR A 246 12.22 4.77 -17.78
CA THR A 246 12.04 6.18 -17.41
C THR A 246 12.03 6.36 -15.89
N ALA A 247 11.29 5.56 -15.15
CA ALA A 247 11.28 5.58 -13.69
C ALA A 247 12.67 5.28 -13.11
N ARG A 248 13.39 4.30 -13.67
CA ARG A 248 14.77 3.98 -13.30
C ARG A 248 15.72 5.17 -13.53
N ASN A 249 15.56 5.87 -14.65
CA ASN A 249 16.40 7.03 -14.98
C ASN A 249 16.10 8.22 -14.06
N ILE A 250 14.81 8.46 -13.75
CA ILE A 250 14.40 9.52 -12.82
C ILE A 250 14.90 9.24 -11.40
N LEU A 251 14.91 7.99 -10.98
CA LEU A 251 15.38 7.55 -9.66
C LEU A 251 16.92 7.45 -9.58
N GLY A 252 17.64 7.74 -10.67
CA GLY A 252 19.11 7.68 -10.68
C GLY A 252 19.68 6.27 -10.54
N LEU A 253 18.88 5.22 -10.73
CA LEU A 253 19.27 3.82 -10.61
C LEU A 253 20.01 3.29 -11.85
N ASN A 254 20.75 4.15 -12.54
CA ASN A 254 21.62 3.77 -13.64
C ASN A 254 22.90 3.14 -13.10
N TRP A 255 22.88 1.83 -12.88
CA TRP A 255 24.10 1.06 -12.77
C TRP A 255 24.62 0.75 -14.18
N SER A 256 25.37 1.69 -14.75
CA SER A 256 26.29 1.38 -15.83
C SER A 256 27.56 0.80 -15.19
N ARG A 257 27.82 -0.48 -15.47
CA ARG A 257 29.20 -0.99 -15.43
C ARG A 257 29.99 -0.40 -16.58
#